data_8c3a3494b2603c848d65423768929ff4
#
_entry.id   8c3a3494b2603c848d65423768929ff4
#
_cell.length_a   1.000
_cell.length_b   1.000
_cell.length_c   1.000
_cell.angle_alpha   90.00
_cell.angle_beta   90.00
_cell.angle_gamma   90.00
#
_symmetry.space_group_name_H-M   'P 1'
#
loop_
_entity.id
_entity.type
_entity.pdbx_description
1 polymer ?
#
loop_
_entity_poly.entity_id
_entity_poly.type
_entity_poly.pdbx_seq_one_letter_code
_entity_poly.pdbx_strand_id
1 'polypeptide(L)'
;SKYIKDTVEFCSIVNARNGKCSQNCKYCAQSSHYRTNIETYPLIAVEDVIKAAEESKENKASRFAIVTSGKTPDEEDFNKVLDLIKAVNNIDGIKSCASIGILNEEQAKALSDAGLKRFHHNINTSESYYPEVCTTHTWQDRLNTCRLVKKYGMELCCGVILGMGESVE
;
A
#
# COMPACT_ATOMS: atom_id res chain seq x y z
N SER A 1 16.89 15.68 17.18
CA SER A 1 16.20 14.61 17.92
C SER A 1 17.11 13.41 18.11
N LYS A 2 17.00 12.67 19.22
CA LYS A 2 17.82 11.47 19.49
C LYS A 2 17.60 10.35 18.47
N TYR A 3 16.45 10.36 17.77
CA TYR A 3 16.00 9.28 16.90
C TYR A 3 15.81 9.70 15.43
N ILE A 4 15.78 10.98 15.16
CA ILE A 4 15.55 11.54 13.81
C ILE A 4 16.82 12.25 13.37
N LYS A 5 17.40 11.80 12.25
CA LYS A 5 18.49 12.50 11.57
C LYS A 5 17.94 13.80 10.96
N ASP A 6 18.80 14.78 10.73
CA ASP A 6 18.44 16.04 10.06
C ASP A 6 18.22 15.90 8.54
N THR A 7 17.71 14.71 8.14
CA THR A 7 17.44 14.37 6.75
C THR A 7 16.00 13.90 6.59
N VAL A 8 15.34 14.37 5.53
CA VAL A 8 13.98 13.96 5.13
C VAL A 8 14.06 13.07 3.90
N GLU A 9 13.45 11.89 3.95
CA GLU A 9 13.25 11.05 2.76
C GLU A 9 11.93 11.45 2.08
N PHE A 10 11.99 11.75 0.78
CA PHE A 10 10.79 11.93 -0.04
C PHE A 10 10.33 10.60 -0.60
N CYS A 11 9.02 10.33 -0.46
CA CYS A 11 8.36 9.18 -1.03
C CYS A 11 7.27 9.67 -1.99
N SER A 12 7.28 9.19 -3.21
CA SER A 12 6.24 9.43 -4.20
C SER A 12 5.33 8.21 -4.33
N ILE A 13 4.13 8.40 -4.85
CA ILE A 13 3.13 7.35 -5.05
C ILE A 13 2.58 7.41 -6.47
N VAL A 14 2.32 6.24 -7.07
CA VAL A 14 1.42 6.10 -8.20
C VAL A 14 0.18 5.32 -7.76
N ASN A 15 -1.00 5.85 -8.05
CA ASN A 15 -2.23 5.09 -7.91
C ASN A 15 -2.39 4.18 -9.15
N ALA A 16 -1.82 2.98 -9.06
CA ALA A 16 -1.72 2.09 -10.20
C ALA A 16 -3.05 1.40 -10.58
N ARG A 17 -4.01 1.33 -9.66
CA ARG A 17 -5.39 0.86 -9.88
C ARG A 17 -6.33 1.64 -9.00
N ASN A 18 -7.43 2.18 -9.58
CA ASN A 18 -8.33 3.08 -8.86
C ASN A 18 -9.79 2.60 -8.86
N GLY A 19 -10.47 2.76 -7.73
CA GLY A 19 -11.89 2.46 -7.55
C GLY A 19 -12.23 0.97 -7.45
N LYS A 20 -13.52 0.67 -7.45
CA LYS A 20 -14.11 -0.69 -7.44
C LYS A 20 -13.62 -1.59 -6.30
N CYS A 21 -13.23 -1.03 -5.14
CA CYS A 21 -12.86 -1.81 -3.98
C CYS A 21 -14.09 -2.45 -3.34
N SER A 22 -14.07 -3.76 -3.14
CA SER A 22 -15.16 -4.53 -2.51
C SER A 22 -15.28 -4.31 -1.00
N GLN A 23 -14.35 -3.54 -0.41
CA GLN A 23 -14.33 -3.31 1.03
C GLN A 23 -15.15 -2.07 1.42
N ASN A 24 -15.78 -2.11 2.61
CA ASN A 24 -16.69 -1.06 3.08
C ASN A 24 -16.04 -0.10 4.11
N CYS A 25 -14.74 0.12 4.01
CA CYS A 25 -14.05 1.06 4.90
C CYS A 25 -14.67 2.46 4.79
N LYS A 26 -15.25 2.98 5.87
CA LYS A 26 -16.04 4.24 5.89
C LYS A 26 -15.25 5.48 5.46
N TYR A 27 -13.95 5.48 5.63
CA TYR A 27 -13.06 6.60 5.29
C TYR A 27 -12.54 6.56 3.84
N CYS A 28 -12.81 5.46 3.09
CA CYS A 28 -12.11 5.21 1.84
C CYS A 28 -12.97 5.53 0.61
N ALA A 29 -12.54 6.50 -0.19
CA ALA A 29 -13.20 6.88 -1.44
C ALA A 29 -13.16 5.76 -2.52
N GLN A 30 -12.26 4.77 -2.39
CA GLN A 30 -12.12 3.66 -3.34
C GLN A 30 -13.24 2.60 -3.21
N SER A 31 -14.01 2.64 -2.11
CA SER A 31 -15.05 1.66 -1.80
C SER A 31 -16.21 1.71 -2.78
N SER A 32 -16.64 0.54 -3.28
CA SER A 32 -17.85 0.39 -4.10
C SER A 32 -19.14 0.51 -3.28
N HIS A 33 -19.04 0.52 -1.94
CA HIS A 33 -20.20 0.67 -1.05
C HIS A 33 -20.67 2.12 -0.92
N TYR A 34 -19.88 3.09 -1.35
CA TYR A 34 -20.17 4.51 -1.22
C TYR A 34 -20.16 5.19 -2.58
N ARG A 35 -21.04 6.19 -2.74
CA ARG A 35 -21.06 7.04 -3.94
C ARG A 35 -19.96 8.09 -3.81
N THR A 36 -18.88 7.88 -4.53
CA THR A 36 -17.76 8.81 -4.63
C THR A 36 -17.54 9.19 -6.10
N ASN A 37 -17.15 10.43 -6.34
CA ASN A 37 -16.89 10.93 -7.70
C ASN A 37 -15.44 10.70 -8.11
N ILE A 38 -14.91 9.50 -7.88
CA ILE A 38 -13.56 9.15 -8.29
C ILE A 38 -13.57 8.51 -9.68
N GLU A 39 -12.58 8.81 -10.48
CA GLU A 39 -12.31 8.07 -11.69
C GLU A 39 -11.96 6.61 -11.35
N THR A 40 -12.40 5.66 -12.17
CA THR A 40 -12.06 4.24 -11.97
C THR A 40 -11.30 3.72 -13.19
N TYR A 41 -10.17 3.04 -12.94
CA TYR A 41 -9.37 2.42 -13.98
C TYR A 41 -8.71 1.13 -13.47
N PRO A 42 -8.43 0.17 -14.40
CA PRO A 42 -7.71 -1.06 -14.09
C PRO A 42 -6.24 -0.77 -13.77
N LEU A 43 -5.47 -1.82 -13.53
CA LEU A 43 -4.02 -1.68 -13.35
C LEU A 43 -3.39 -1.03 -14.59
N ILE A 44 -2.64 0.05 -14.39
CA ILE A 44 -1.99 0.82 -15.46
C ILE A 44 -0.80 0.05 -16.04
N ALA A 45 -0.35 0.46 -17.23
CA ALA A 45 0.76 -0.17 -17.92
C ALA A 45 2.11 0.01 -17.20
N VAL A 46 3.04 -0.90 -17.44
CA VAL A 46 4.39 -0.86 -16.85
C VAL A 46 5.12 0.42 -17.23
N GLU A 47 4.96 0.86 -18.46
CA GLU A 47 5.58 2.06 -19.03
C GLU A 47 5.16 3.33 -18.28
N ASP A 48 3.88 3.43 -17.92
CA ASP A 48 3.35 4.56 -17.16
C ASP A 48 3.93 4.60 -15.73
N VAL A 49 4.09 3.42 -15.11
CA VAL A 49 4.69 3.29 -13.77
C VAL A 49 6.17 3.67 -13.81
N ILE A 50 6.93 3.20 -14.82
CA ILE A 50 8.34 3.55 -15.00
C ILE A 50 8.49 5.06 -15.18
N LYS A 51 7.70 5.65 -16.08
CA LYS A 51 7.71 7.10 -16.31
C LYS A 51 7.45 7.90 -15.03
N ALA A 52 6.41 7.52 -14.27
CA ALA A 52 6.09 8.17 -13.00
C ALA A 52 7.21 8.00 -11.95
N ALA A 53 7.91 6.86 -11.94
CA ALA A 53 9.02 6.61 -11.03
C ALA A 53 10.26 7.45 -11.41
N GLU A 54 10.56 7.59 -12.69
CA GLU A 54 11.64 8.44 -13.19
C GLU A 54 11.38 9.93 -12.90
N GLU A 55 10.18 10.42 -13.16
CA GLU A 55 9.76 11.78 -12.79
C GLU A 55 9.86 12.00 -11.28
N SER A 56 9.52 11.00 -10.47
CA SER A 56 9.65 11.05 -9.01
C SER A 56 11.10 11.15 -8.58
N LYS A 57 12.02 10.44 -9.25
CA LYS A 57 13.46 10.52 -9.02
C LYS A 57 13.99 11.92 -9.33
N GLU A 58 13.60 12.51 -10.46
CA GLU A 58 13.97 13.88 -10.84
C GLU A 58 13.54 14.89 -9.76
N ASN A 59 12.36 14.64 -9.14
CA ASN A 59 11.83 15.39 -8.00
C ASN A 59 12.46 14.98 -6.66
N LYS A 60 13.60 14.27 -6.66
CA LYS A 60 14.39 13.87 -5.50
C LYS A 60 13.67 12.89 -4.54
N ALA A 61 12.67 12.18 -4.99
CA ALA A 61 12.14 11.05 -4.24
C ALA A 61 13.18 9.92 -4.21
N SER A 62 13.40 9.35 -3.04
CA SER A 62 14.24 8.17 -2.85
C SER A 62 13.42 6.88 -2.78
N ARG A 63 12.09 7.01 -2.71
CA ARG A 63 11.12 5.92 -2.65
C ARG A 63 9.95 6.18 -3.57
N PHE A 64 9.46 5.10 -4.19
CA PHE A 64 8.30 5.16 -5.07
C PHE A 64 7.34 4.01 -4.72
N ALA A 65 6.09 4.34 -4.44
CA ALA A 65 5.09 3.39 -3.98
C ALA A 65 4.04 3.11 -5.06
N ILE A 66 3.86 1.82 -5.36
CA ILE A 66 2.79 1.30 -6.20
C ILE A 66 1.57 1.05 -5.30
N VAL A 67 0.48 1.77 -5.54
CA VAL A 67 -0.75 1.67 -4.73
C VAL A 67 -1.87 1.15 -5.60
N THR A 68 -2.62 0.17 -5.09
CA THR A 68 -3.82 -0.35 -5.77
C THR A 68 -5.03 -0.32 -4.86
N SER A 69 -6.20 -0.01 -5.43
CA SER A 69 -7.47 -0.27 -4.78
C SER A 69 -7.75 -1.78 -4.68
N GLY A 70 -8.57 -2.19 -3.71
CA GLY A 70 -8.97 -3.58 -3.52
C GLY A 70 -8.56 -4.17 -2.18
N LYS A 71 -9.17 -5.31 -1.82
CA LYS A 71 -8.79 -6.08 -0.62
C LYS A 71 -7.44 -6.76 -0.81
N THR A 72 -7.30 -7.39 -1.95
CA THR A 72 -6.11 -8.12 -2.42
C THR A 72 -6.21 -8.17 -3.95
N PRO A 73 -5.15 -7.98 -4.70
CA PRO A 73 -5.17 -8.24 -6.14
C PRO A 73 -5.51 -9.70 -6.41
N ASP A 74 -6.21 -9.98 -7.52
CA ASP A 74 -6.29 -11.33 -8.04
C ASP A 74 -4.91 -11.80 -8.54
N GLU A 75 -4.81 -13.06 -8.95
CA GLU A 75 -3.53 -13.67 -9.32
C GLU A 75 -2.88 -12.96 -10.53
N GLU A 76 -3.69 -12.58 -11.52
CA GLU A 76 -3.19 -11.89 -12.72
C GLU A 76 -2.64 -10.50 -12.37
N ASP A 77 -3.42 -9.69 -11.66
CA ASP A 77 -3.00 -8.36 -11.23
C ASP A 77 -1.84 -8.44 -10.23
N PHE A 78 -1.79 -9.46 -9.37
CA PHE A 78 -0.68 -9.66 -8.44
C PHE A 78 0.64 -9.92 -9.17
N ASN A 79 0.62 -10.78 -10.20
CA ASN A 79 1.81 -11.05 -11.02
C ASN A 79 2.28 -9.79 -11.75
N LYS A 80 1.36 -9.01 -12.31
CA LYS A 80 1.69 -7.70 -12.88
C LYS A 80 2.33 -6.75 -11.87
N VAL A 81 1.83 -6.71 -10.62
CA VAL A 81 2.44 -5.91 -9.55
C VAL A 81 3.86 -6.36 -9.24
N LEU A 82 4.15 -7.66 -9.24
CA LEU A 82 5.52 -8.17 -9.08
C LEU A 82 6.44 -7.64 -10.20
N ASP A 83 5.96 -7.60 -11.43
CA ASP A 83 6.72 -7.08 -12.56
C ASP A 83 6.92 -5.55 -12.46
N LEU A 84 5.90 -4.81 -12.00
CA LEU A 84 6.05 -3.38 -11.70
C LEU A 84 7.13 -3.13 -10.63
N ILE A 85 7.16 -3.95 -9.56
CA ILE A 85 8.18 -3.83 -8.50
C ILE A 85 9.58 -4.06 -9.06
N LYS A 86 9.75 -5.10 -9.88
CA LYS A 86 11.05 -5.40 -10.54
C LYS A 86 11.47 -4.25 -11.46
N ALA A 87 10.53 -3.71 -12.24
CA ALA A 87 10.79 -2.57 -13.13
C ALA A 87 11.25 -1.33 -12.36
N VAL A 88 10.56 -0.98 -11.27
CA VAL A 88 10.94 0.15 -10.41
C VAL A 88 12.30 -0.09 -9.75
N ASN A 89 12.63 -1.32 -9.35
CA ASN A 89 13.92 -1.66 -8.75
C ASN A 89 15.11 -1.52 -9.73
N ASN A 90 14.85 -1.52 -11.04
CA ASN A 90 15.88 -1.26 -12.06
C ASN A 90 16.21 0.24 -12.23
N ILE A 91 15.44 1.12 -11.61
CA ILE A 91 15.71 2.56 -11.62
C ILE A 91 16.67 2.90 -10.49
N ASP A 92 17.91 3.25 -10.84
CA ASP A 92 18.93 3.59 -9.85
C ASP A 92 18.52 4.76 -8.97
N GLY A 93 18.75 4.64 -7.66
CA GLY A 93 18.43 5.64 -6.65
C GLY A 93 16.99 5.62 -6.13
N ILE A 94 16.10 4.77 -6.71
CA ILE A 94 14.72 4.58 -6.24
C ILE A 94 14.58 3.24 -5.50
N LYS A 95 13.89 3.25 -4.36
CA LYS A 95 13.50 2.05 -3.62
C LYS A 95 12.01 1.80 -3.81
N SER A 96 11.66 0.61 -4.28
CA SER A 96 10.23 0.24 -4.46
C SER A 96 9.50 0.11 -3.13
N CYS A 97 8.28 0.61 -3.10
CA CYS A 97 7.30 0.42 -2.05
C CYS A 97 5.98 -0.08 -2.66
N ALA A 98 5.11 -0.71 -1.87
CA ALA A 98 3.79 -1.12 -2.31
C ALA A 98 2.73 -0.99 -1.23
N SER A 99 1.48 -0.75 -1.66
CA SER A 99 0.27 -0.81 -0.83
C SER A 99 -0.84 -1.44 -1.66
N ILE A 100 -0.98 -2.75 -1.55
CA ILE A 100 -1.86 -3.56 -2.43
C ILE A 100 -2.90 -4.38 -1.66
N GLY A 101 -3.18 -3.98 -0.41
CA GLY A 101 -4.20 -4.61 0.41
C GLY A 101 -3.66 -5.66 1.39
N ILE A 102 -4.50 -6.66 1.70
CA ILE A 102 -4.20 -7.74 2.65
C ILE A 102 -3.41 -8.83 1.91
N LEU A 103 -2.40 -9.36 2.58
CA LEU A 103 -1.52 -10.39 2.02
C LEU A 103 -1.74 -11.74 2.71
N ASN A 104 -1.65 -12.81 1.94
CA ASN A 104 -1.35 -14.14 2.44
C ASN A 104 0.18 -14.36 2.50
N GLU A 105 0.58 -15.53 3.01
CA GLU A 105 2.00 -15.85 3.21
C GLU A 105 2.77 -15.97 1.89
N GLU A 106 2.18 -16.60 0.88
CA GLU A 106 2.77 -16.78 -0.45
C GLU A 106 3.00 -15.43 -1.14
N GLN A 107 2.02 -14.53 -1.06
CA GLN A 107 2.13 -13.18 -1.59
C GLN A 107 3.21 -12.36 -0.88
N ALA A 108 3.29 -12.42 0.44
CA ALA A 108 4.31 -11.71 1.19
C ALA A 108 5.72 -12.21 0.84
N LYS A 109 5.89 -13.53 0.67
CA LYS A 109 7.15 -14.13 0.20
C LYS A 109 7.48 -13.67 -1.21
N ALA A 110 6.54 -13.73 -2.16
CA ALA A 110 6.75 -13.33 -3.55
C ALA A 110 7.13 -11.85 -3.69
N LEU A 111 6.53 -10.96 -2.91
CA LEU A 111 6.88 -9.54 -2.86
C LEU A 111 8.33 -9.33 -2.36
N SER A 112 8.73 -10.05 -1.32
CA SER A 112 10.11 -10.02 -0.82
C SER A 112 11.10 -10.55 -1.87
N ASP A 113 10.78 -11.67 -2.52
CA ASP A 113 11.60 -12.28 -3.58
C ASP A 113 11.73 -11.36 -4.81
N ALA A 114 10.68 -10.58 -5.13
CA ALA A 114 10.71 -9.54 -6.16
C ALA A 114 11.54 -8.30 -5.77
N GLY A 115 12.05 -8.26 -4.55
CA GLY A 115 12.92 -7.19 -4.05
C GLY A 115 12.19 -5.98 -3.50
N LEU A 116 10.91 -6.09 -3.15
CA LEU A 116 10.16 -5.01 -2.50
C LEU A 116 10.86 -4.55 -1.21
N LYS A 117 11.11 -3.25 -1.09
CA LYS A 117 11.82 -2.70 0.08
C LYS A 117 10.90 -2.35 1.23
N ARG A 118 9.72 -1.80 0.96
CA ARG A 118 8.77 -1.38 1.99
C ARG A 118 7.33 -1.70 1.58
N PHE A 119 6.56 -2.21 2.52
CA PHE A 119 5.12 -2.42 2.36
C PHE A 119 4.35 -1.44 3.25
N HIS A 120 3.37 -0.76 2.68
CA HIS A 120 2.49 0.16 3.41
C HIS A 120 1.20 -0.58 3.78
N HIS A 121 0.93 -0.70 5.07
CA HIS A 121 -0.29 -1.35 5.55
C HIS A 121 -0.72 -0.77 6.89
N ASN A 122 -1.69 0.12 6.85
CA ASN A 122 -2.18 0.81 8.04
C ASN A 122 -3.11 -0.09 8.86
N ILE A 123 -3.02 -0.02 10.19
CA ILE A 123 -3.97 -0.65 11.11
C ILE A 123 -5.27 0.16 11.19
N ASN A 124 -5.22 1.43 10.88
CA ASN A 124 -6.28 2.42 10.76
C ASN A 124 -6.83 2.90 12.10
N THR A 125 -7.29 2.02 13.00
CA THR A 125 -7.84 2.37 14.31
C THR A 125 -7.61 1.24 15.32
N SER A 126 -8.11 1.37 16.55
CA SER A 126 -8.04 0.33 17.58
C SER A 126 -8.82 -0.93 17.18
N GLU A 127 -8.45 -2.07 17.74
CA GLU A 127 -9.14 -3.33 17.52
C GLU A 127 -10.62 -3.25 17.92
N SER A 128 -10.90 -2.64 19.08
CA SER A 128 -12.27 -2.50 19.60
C SER A 128 -13.17 -1.62 18.73
N TYR A 129 -12.62 -0.59 18.11
CA TYR A 129 -13.37 0.34 17.25
C TYR A 129 -13.44 -0.10 15.79
N TYR A 130 -12.61 -1.05 15.38
CA TYR A 130 -12.50 -1.47 13.98
C TYR A 130 -13.82 -1.90 13.33
N PRO A 131 -14.74 -2.63 14.02
CA PRO A 131 -16.04 -3.01 13.45
C PRO A 131 -16.93 -1.82 13.07
N GLU A 132 -16.77 -0.67 13.72
CA GLU A 132 -17.48 0.56 13.39
C GLU A 132 -16.97 1.19 12.08
N VAL A 133 -15.74 0.88 11.69
CA VAL A 133 -15.07 1.47 10.52
C VAL A 133 -15.16 0.56 9.30
N CYS A 134 -15.04 -0.75 9.50
CA CYS A 134 -15.05 -1.74 8.42
C CYS A 134 -15.55 -3.10 8.91
N THR A 135 -16.45 -3.73 8.12
CA THR A 135 -17.01 -5.05 8.43
C THR A 135 -16.66 -6.12 7.40
N THR A 136 -15.98 -5.77 6.31
CA THR A 136 -15.61 -6.69 5.22
C THR A 136 -14.25 -7.35 5.40
N HIS A 137 -13.49 -6.89 6.36
CA HIS A 137 -12.28 -7.52 6.90
C HIS A 137 -12.04 -7.02 8.33
N THR A 138 -11.19 -7.72 9.07
CA THR A 138 -10.97 -7.48 10.50
C THR A 138 -9.67 -6.72 10.77
N TRP A 139 -9.55 -6.15 11.95
CA TRP A 139 -8.30 -5.59 12.47
C TRP A 139 -7.18 -6.66 12.49
N GLN A 140 -7.54 -7.91 12.85
CA GLN A 140 -6.60 -9.02 12.89
C GLN A 140 -6.05 -9.38 11.51
N ASP A 141 -6.86 -9.27 10.43
CA ASP A 141 -6.39 -9.48 9.05
C ASP A 141 -5.29 -8.48 8.69
N ARG A 142 -5.46 -7.22 9.13
CA ARG A 142 -4.45 -6.19 8.91
C ARG A 142 -3.19 -6.44 9.72
N LEU A 143 -3.34 -6.78 11.00
CA LEU A 143 -2.20 -7.11 11.87
C LEU A 143 -1.42 -8.31 11.34
N ASN A 144 -2.11 -9.33 10.82
CA ASN A 144 -1.46 -10.50 10.21
C ASN A 144 -0.64 -10.11 8.99
N THR A 145 -1.16 -9.22 8.11
CA THR A 145 -0.38 -8.68 7.00
C THR A 145 0.89 -7.96 7.49
N CYS A 146 0.78 -7.12 8.53
CA CYS A 146 1.94 -6.46 9.12
C CYS A 146 2.99 -7.47 9.63
N ARG A 147 2.53 -8.56 10.27
CA ARG A 147 3.41 -9.64 10.75
C ARG A 147 4.12 -10.36 9.59
N LEU A 148 3.40 -10.66 8.50
CA LEU A 148 3.96 -11.26 7.31
C LEU A 148 5.03 -10.37 6.65
N VAL A 149 4.76 -9.08 6.52
CA VAL A 149 5.73 -8.10 6.00
C VAL A 149 7.04 -8.15 6.80
N LYS A 150 6.94 -8.15 8.14
CA LYS A 150 8.10 -8.27 9.03
C LYS A 150 8.78 -9.62 8.92
N LYS A 151 8.02 -10.72 8.85
CA LYS A 151 8.54 -12.09 8.73
C LYS A 151 9.43 -12.25 7.49
N TYR A 152 9.04 -11.64 6.36
CA TYR A 152 9.80 -11.71 5.10
C TYR A 152 10.80 -10.55 4.91
N GLY A 153 11.17 -9.86 5.98
CA GLY A 153 12.28 -8.90 5.99
C GLY A 153 12.03 -7.58 5.27
N MET A 154 10.79 -7.30 4.88
CA MET A 154 10.42 -6.00 4.30
C MET A 154 10.27 -4.93 5.40
N GLU A 155 10.57 -3.69 5.06
CA GLU A 155 10.22 -2.55 5.92
C GLU A 155 8.69 -2.40 5.98
N LEU A 156 8.15 -2.17 7.16
CA LEU A 156 6.73 -1.89 7.34
C LEU A 156 6.50 -0.39 7.56
N CYS A 157 5.65 0.22 6.72
CA CYS A 157 5.08 1.53 6.97
C CYS A 157 3.63 1.33 7.42
N CYS A 158 3.35 1.63 8.68
CA CYS A 158 2.05 1.42 9.30
C CYS A 158 1.62 2.68 10.05
N GLY A 159 0.34 3.00 9.97
CA GLY A 159 -0.24 4.16 10.63
C GLY A 159 -1.67 3.95 11.07
N VAL A 160 -2.21 4.99 11.70
CA VAL A 160 -3.60 5.07 12.15
C VAL A 160 -4.24 6.36 11.64
N ILE A 161 -5.56 6.39 11.63
CA ILE A 161 -6.39 7.57 11.37
C ILE A 161 -7.01 7.94 12.71
N LEU A 162 -6.74 9.14 13.19
CA LEU A 162 -7.28 9.63 14.46
C LEU A 162 -8.56 10.44 14.22
N GLY A 163 -9.50 10.35 15.17
CA GLY A 163 -10.73 11.15 15.17
C GLY A 163 -11.86 10.56 14.32
N MET A 164 -11.87 9.24 14.05
CA MET A 164 -12.99 8.57 13.38
C MET A 164 -14.16 8.26 14.33
N GLY A 165 -14.00 8.48 15.65
CA GLY A 165 -14.98 8.22 16.71
C GLY A 165 -14.50 7.25 17.77
N GLU A 166 -13.24 6.79 17.67
CA GLU A 166 -12.59 5.98 18.69
C GLU A 166 -12.42 6.74 20.00
N SER A 167 -12.38 6.01 21.15
CA SER A 167 -12.03 6.59 22.44
C SER A 167 -10.54 6.94 22.52
N VAL A 168 -10.18 7.77 23.48
CA VAL A 168 -8.78 8.15 23.77
C VAL A 168 -8.06 7.08 24.58
N GLU A 169 -8.80 6.12 25.11
CA GLU A 169 -8.30 5.00 25.95
C GLU A 169 -7.99 3.76 25.11
#